data_4ee05c97882c4758751a7fbfe43963d2
#
_entry.id   4ee05c97882c4758751a7fbfe43963d2
#
_cell.length_a   1.000
_cell.length_b   1.000
_cell.length_c   1.000
_cell.angle_alpha   90.00
_cell.angle_beta   90.00
_cell.angle_gamma   90.00
#
_symmetry.space_group_name_H-M   'P 1'
#
loop_
_entity.id
_entity.type
_entity.pdbx_description
1 polymer ?
#
loop_
_entity_poly.entity_id
_entity_poly.type
_entity_poly.pdbx_seq_one_letter_code
_entity_poly.pdbx_strand_id
1 'polypeptide(L)'
;MANVVLFHSAVGADAGFHQMADLFVQAGHTVHRPDYYDGRTFSNSDDGTAYRDEVGFGNLAKHASELIADLEGPLVFGGFSLGAAMAQSMGKRDPRASAALLFHAGGVPKPTSWQPGVSLQIHHSVDDPWIEQGAPEELVRSAARSGAQAAHYVYPGSAHVFGDPTGRDYDEALASLMWSRVFGSLR
;
A
#
# COMPACT_ATOMS: atom_id res chain seq x y z
N MET A 1 -12.93 2.84 14.28
CA MET A 1 -13.36 2.78 12.86
C MET A 1 -12.50 3.78 12.09
N ALA A 2 -11.77 3.31 11.08
CA ALA A 2 -10.91 4.16 10.24
C ALA A 2 -11.56 4.39 8.87
N ASN A 3 -11.19 5.52 8.23
CA ASN A 3 -11.52 5.84 6.85
C ASN A 3 -10.30 5.48 5.98
N VAL A 4 -10.38 4.39 5.24
CA VAL A 4 -9.24 3.76 4.56
C VAL A 4 -9.35 3.96 3.06
N VAL A 5 -8.28 4.41 2.43
CA VAL A 5 -8.11 4.49 0.98
C VAL A 5 -7.12 3.42 0.57
N LEU A 6 -7.55 2.46 -0.24
CA LEU A 6 -6.69 1.36 -0.71
C LEU A 6 -6.39 1.50 -2.19
N PHE A 7 -5.10 1.44 -2.52
CA PHE A 7 -4.59 1.49 -3.88
C PHE A 7 -4.21 0.09 -4.37
N HIS A 8 -4.69 -0.27 -5.56
CA HIS A 8 -4.40 -1.57 -6.18
C HIS A 8 -2.95 -1.70 -6.63
N SER A 9 -2.52 -2.91 -6.95
CA SER A 9 -1.20 -3.23 -7.48
C SER A 9 -1.06 -2.86 -8.97
N ALA A 10 0.07 -3.20 -9.58
CA ALA A 10 0.31 -2.99 -11.01
C ALA A 10 -0.69 -3.76 -11.92
N VAL A 11 -1.33 -4.82 -11.43
CA VAL A 11 -2.32 -5.57 -12.20
C VAL A 11 -3.71 -4.91 -12.26
N GLY A 12 -3.90 -3.80 -11.57
CA GLY A 12 -5.18 -3.07 -11.56
C GLY A 12 -6.11 -3.49 -10.41
N ALA A 13 -7.35 -2.97 -10.43
CA ALA A 13 -8.38 -3.26 -9.43
C ALA A 13 -9.07 -4.60 -9.72
N ASP A 14 -8.34 -5.69 -9.61
CA ASP A 14 -8.78 -7.05 -9.88
C ASP A 14 -9.55 -7.70 -8.72
N ALA A 15 -9.96 -8.95 -8.89
CA ALA A 15 -10.71 -9.70 -7.88
C ALA A 15 -9.92 -9.89 -6.58
N GLY A 16 -8.62 -10.09 -6.65
CA GLY A 16 -7.74 -10.23 -5.48
C GLY A 16 -7.69 -8.95 -4.67
N PHE A 17 -7.49 -7.81 -5.34
CA PHE A 17 -7.54 -6.50 -4.71
C PHE A 17 -8.88 -6.27 -3.99
N HIS A 18 -10.00 -6.59 -4.63
CA HIS A 18 -11.30 -6.40 -4.02
C HIS A 18 -11.51 -7.29 -2.80
N GLN A 19 -11.07 -8.56 -2.83
CA GLN A 19 -11.14 -9.46 -1.69
C GLN A 19 -10.28 -8.97 -0.52
N MET A 20 -9.05 -8.50 -0.77
CA MET A 20 -8.22 -7.91 0.28
C MET A 20 -8.84 -6.63 0.88
N ALA A 21 -9.46 -5.79 0.04
CA ALA A 21 -10.16 -4.59 0.51
C ALA A 21 -11.41 -4.94 1.35
N ASP A 22 -12.11 -6.03 1.02
CA ASP A 22 -13.28 -6.49 1.79
C ASP A 22 -12.91 -6.91 3.22
N LEU A 23 -11.68 -7.34 3.48
CA LEU A 23 -11.22 -7.64 4.84
C LEU A 23 -11.26 -6.40 5.75
N PHE A 24 -10.95 -5.22 5.21
CA PHE A 24 -11.08 -3.96 5.97
C PHE A 24 -12.55 -3.62 6.26
N VAL A 25 -13.45 -3.85 5.29
CA VAL A 25 -14.90 -3.67 5.50
C VAL A 25 -15.40 -4.62 6.58
N GLN A 26 -15.00 -5.90 6.53
CA GLN A 26 -15.36 -6.92 7.53
C GLN A 26 -14.82 -6.58 8.93
N ALA A 27 -13.66 -5.89 8.99
CA ALA A 27 -13.09 -5.38 10.24
C ALA A 27 -13.78 -4.08 10.75
N GLY A 28 -14.80 -3.58 10.04
CA GLY A 28 -15.62 -2.45 10.46
C GLY A 28 -15.08 -1.08 10.03
N HIS A 29 -14.22 -1.02 9.01
CA HIS A 29 -13.69 0.23 8.46
C HIS A 29 -14.49 0.69 7.23
N THR A 30 -14.51 2.00 6.96
CA THR A 30 -14.96 2.55 5.67
C THR A 30 -13.82 2.44 4.68
N VAL A 31 -14.10 1.90 3.47
CA VAL A 31 -13.06 1.60 2.47
C VAL A 31 -13.37 2.27 1.14
N HIS A 32 -12.45 3.10 0.67
CA HIS A 32 -12.44 3.70 -0.66
C HIS A 32 -11.40 2.97 -1.53
N ARG A 33 -11.77 2.68 -2.77
CA ARG A 33 -10.98 1.87 -3.72
C ARG A 33 -10.80 2.63 -5.03
N PRO A 34 -10.04 3.74 -5.03
CA PRO A 34 -9.84 4.52 -6.26
C PRO A 34 -9.15 3.67 -7.31
N ASP A 35 -9.82 3.51 -8.46
CA ASP A 35 -9.27 2.81 -9.60
C ASP A 35 -8.56 3.81 -10.53
N TYR A 36 -7.28 4.00 -10.30
CA TYR A 36 -6.45 4.93 -11.07
C TYR A 36 -5.96 4.36 -12.41
N TYR A 37 -6.49 3.17 -12.81
CA TYR A 37 -6.32 2.56 -14.12
C TYR A 37 -7.59 2.60 -14.98
N ASP A 38 -8.67 3.23 -14.50
CA ASP A 38 -9.95 3.39 -15.22
C ASP A 38 -10.52 2.07 -15.75
N GLY A 39 -10.57 1.05 -14.90
CA GLY A 39 -11.10 -0.27 -15.20
C GLY A 39 -10.13 -1.21 -15.91
N ARG A 40 -8.88 -0.80 -16.16
CA ARG A 40 -7.88 -1.69 -16.77
C ARG A 40 -7.32 -2.67 -15.76
N THR A 41 -7.27 -3.94 -16.15
CA THR A 41 -6.61 -5.00 -15.39
C THR A 41 -5.65 -5.78 -16.29
N PHE A 42 -4.64 -6.38 -15.68
CA PHE A 42 -3.60 -7.13 -16.37
C PHE A 42 -3.46 -8.51 -15.75
N SER A 43 -3.12 -9.50 -16.58
CA SER A 43 -2.96 -10.89 -16.15
C SER A 43 -1.65 -11.17 -15.40
N ASN A 44 -0.70 -10.24 -15.46
CA ASN A 44 0.61 -10.34 -14.81
C ASN A 44 1.17 -8.95 -14.47
N SER A 45 2.16 -8.93 -13.58
CA SER A 45 2.78 -7.69 -13.11
C SER A 45 3.64 -6.99 -14.17
N ASP A 46 4.20 -7.72 -15.13
CA ASP A 46 5.07 -7.14 -16.15
C ASP A 46 4.27 -6.22 -17.09
N ASP A 47 3.11 -6.70 -17.58
CA ASP A 47 2.22 -5.90 -18.42
C ASP A 47 1.68 -4.67 -17.67
N GLY A 48 1.29 -4.85 -16.41
CA GLY A 48 0.82 -3.75 -15.58
C GLY A 48 1.92 -2.73 -15.27
N THR A 49 3.16 -3.19 -15.12
CA THR A 49 4.34 -2.31 -14.94
C THR A 49 4.65 -1.56 -16.23
N ALA A 50 4.57 -2.22 -17.39
CA ALA A 50 4.73 -1.56 -18.68
C ALA A 50 3.69 -0.44 -18.90
N TYR A 51 2.43 -0.70 -18.52
CA TYR A 51 1.38 0.32 -18.56
C TYR A 51 1.67 1.50 -17.61
N ARG A 52 2.11 1.21 -16.37
CA ARG A 52 2.55 2.26 -15.44
C ARG A 52 3.66 3.13 -16.05
N ASP A 53 4.63 2.52 -16.73
CA ASP A 53 5.76 3.22 -17.34
C ASP A 53 5.33 4.05 -18.55
N GLU A 54 4.39 3.55 -19.36
CA GLU A 54 3.79 4.28 -20.48
C GLU A 54 3.04 5.53 -19.99
N VAL A 55 2.17 5.39 -19.00
CA VAL A 55 1.37 6.52 -18.47
C VAL A 55 2.23 7.45 -17.61
N GLY A 56 3.19 6.89 -16.91
CA GLY A 56 4.05 7.56 -15.93
C GLY A 56 3.44 7.63 -14.53
N PHE A 57 4.22 7.21 -13.53
CA PHE A 57 3.79 7.20 -12.13
C PHE A 57 3.21 8.53 -11.64
N GLY A 58 3.78 9.66 -12.09
CA GLY A 58 3.31 10.99 -11.69
C GLY A 58 1.88 11.29 -12.15
N ASN A 59 1.51 10.86 -13.37
CA ASN A 59 0.16 11.02 -13.90
C ASN A 59 -0.83 10.11 -13.16
N LEU A 60 -0.45 8.87 -12.90
CA LEU A 60 -1.28 7.94 -12.12
C LEU A 60 -1.49 8.45 -10.70
N ALA A 61 -0.45 8.97 -10.05
CA ALA A 61 -0.57 9.52 -8.70
C ALA A 61 -1.45 10.78 -8.66
N LYS A 62 -1.38 11.62 -9.69
CA LYS A 62 -2.27 12.77 -9.84
C LYS A 62 -3.72 12.31 -9.98
N HIS A 63 -3.99 11.38 -10.88
CA HIS A 63 -5.32 10.81 -11.08
C HIS A 63 -5.87 10.16 -9.80
N ALA A 64 -5.06 9.34 -9.12
CA ALA A 64 -5.44 8.76 -7.83
C ALA A 64 -5.80 9.84 -6.78
N SER A 65 -5.08 10.96 -6.76
CA SER A 65 -5.37 12.09 -5.86
C SER A 65 -6.69 12.78 -6.22
N GLU A 66 -7.00 12.94 -7.52
CA GLU A 66 -8.26 13.50 -8.00
C GLU A 66 -9.46 12.64 -7.61
N LEU A 67 -9.34 11.31 -7.71
CA LEU A 67 -10.39 10.35 -7.34
C LEU A 67 -10.77 10.39 -5.84
N ILE A 68 -9.91 10.90 -5.00
CA ILE A 68 -10.13 10.98 -3.54
C ILE A 68 -10.26 12.43 -3.05
N ALA A 69 -10.35 13.40 -3.94
CA ALA A 69 -10.33 14.83 -3.59
C ALA A 69 -11.44 15.22 -2.64
N ASP A 70 -12.64 14.68 -2.82
CA ASP A 70 -13.85 15.00 -2.03
C ASP A 70 -13.94 14.20 -0.71
N LEU A 71 -12.99 13.31 -0.41
CA LEU A 71 -12.98 12.59 0.86
C LEU A 71 -12.55 13.51 1.99
N GLU A 72 -13.20 13.35 3.14
CA GLU A 72 -12.82 14.05 4.36
C GLU A 72 -11.90 13.17 5.23
N GLY A 73 -10.97 13.79 5.93
CA GLY A 73 -9.99 13.10 6.79
C GLY A 73 -10.41 13.02 8.25
N PRO A 74 -9.65 12.29 9.08
CA PRO A 74 -8.35 11.67 8.77
C PRO A 74 -8.45 10.40 7.92
N LEU A 75 -7.48 10.20 7.02
CA LEU A 75 -7.42 9.07 6.09
C LEU A 75 -6.24 8.14 6.41
N VAL A 76 -6.49 6.85 6.33
CA VAL A 76 -5.45 5.80 6.29
C VAL A 76 -5.21 5.44 4.83
N PHE A 77 -3.99 5.66 4.34
CA PHE A 77 -3.61 5.29 2.98
C PHE A 77 -2.94 3.92 2.98
N GLY A 78 -3.56 2.93 2.35
CA GLY A 78 -3.00 1.61 2.17
C GLY A 78 -2.81 1.25 0.71
N GLY A 79 -1.89 0.35 0.39
CA GLY A 79 -1.75 -0.12 -0.98
C GLY A 79 -0.82 -1.31 -1.14
N PHE A 80 -1.03 -2.04 -2.25
CA PHE A 80 -0.35 -3.29 -2.56
C PHE A 80 0.64 -3.09 -3.70
N SER A 81 1.92 -3.45 -3.51
CA SER A 81 2.97 -3.35 -4.52
C SER A 81 3.06 -1.91 -5.09
N LEU A 82 2.72 -1.66 -6.36
CA LEU A 82 2.63 -0.31 -6.91
C LEU A 82 1.73 0.61 -6.09
N GLY A 83 0.60 0.10 -5.60
CA GLY A 83 -0.30 0.83 -4.72
C GLY A 83 0.33 1.25 -3.40
N ALA A 84 1.33 0.51 -2.90
CA ALA A 84 2.09 0.93 -1.73
C ALA A 84 2.92 2.19 -2.01
N ALA A 85 3.46 2.37 -3.22
CA ALA A 85 4.10 3.62 -3.61
C ALA A 85 3.11 4.80 -3.68
N MET A 86 1.85 4.54 -4.08
CA MET A 86 0.77 5.54 -4.00
C MET A 86 0.47 5.90 -2.54
N ALA A 87 0.25 4.90 -1.68
CA ALA A 87 0.00 5.10 -0.25
C ALA A 87 1.14 5.87 0.44
N GLN A 88 2.39 5.56 0.12
CA GLN A 88 3.57 6.31 0.58
C GLN A 88 3.54 7.75 0.11
N SER A 89 3.20 8.01 -1.16
CA SER A 89 3.11 9.36 -1.71
C SER A 89 2.04 10.18 -1.00
N MET A 90 0.86 9.61 -0.76
CA MET A 90 -0.24 10.26 -0.03
C MET A 90 0.12 10.49 1.44
N GLY A 91 0.69 9.49 2.13
CA GLY A 91 1.15 9.63 3.52
C GLY A 91 2.19 10.73 3.73
N LYS A 92 2.94 11.09 2.68
CA LYS A 92 3.91 12.18 2.72
C LYS A 92 3.34 13.55 2.34
N ARG A 93 2.29 13.61 1.53
CA ARG A 93 1.86 14.87 0.87
C ARG A 93 0.44 15.30 1.25
N ASP A 94 -0.43 14.34 1.54
CA ASP A 94 -1.82 14.66 1.84
C ASP A 94 -1.96 15.08 3.31
N PRO A 95 -2.46 16.29 3.60
CA PRO A 95 -2.62 16.77 4.98
C PRO A 95 -3.67 15.97 5.79
N ARG A 96 -4.50 15.16 5.12
CA ARG A 96 -5.48 14.28 5.77
C ARG A 96 -4.87 12.96 6.22
N ALA A 97 -3.61 12.67 5.88
CA ALA A 97 -2.96 11.41 6.20
C ALA A 97 -2.83 11.20 7.71
N SER A 98 -3.32 10.09 8.22
CA SER A 98 -3.15 9.64 9.61
C SER A 98 -2.27 8.39 9.71
N ALA A 99 -2.29 7.53 8.69
CA ALA A 99 -1.43 6.36 8.60
C ALA A 99 -1.12 6.01 7.14
N ALA A 100 -0.01 5.28 6.93
CA ALA A 100 0.35 4.64 5.67
C ALA A 100 0.63 3.16 5.90
N LEU A 101 -0.06 2.29 5.14
CA LEU A 101 0.06 0.84 5.18
C LEU A 101 0.64 0.36 3.84
N LEU A 102 1.89 -0.06 3.85
CA LEU A 102 2.61 -0.47 2.65
C LEU A 102 2.70 -1.99 2.61
N PHE A 103 1.93 -2.59 1.71
CA PHE A 103 1.88 -4.03 1.54
C PHE A 103 2.73 -4.46 0.35
N HIS A 104 3.62 -5.42 0.56
CA HIS A 104 4.45 -6.03 -0.47
C HIS A 104 5.29 -4.99 -1.23
N ALA A 105 5.77 -4.00 -0.51
CA ALA A 105 6.70 -2.99 -1.00
C ALA A 105 7.46 -2.35 0.15
N GLY A 106 8.66 -1.91 -0.15
CA GLY A 106 9.44 -1.05 0.70
C GLY A 106 9.93 0.13 -0.13
N GLY A 107 9.03 1.08 -0.40
CA GLY A 107 9.23 2.13 -1.39
C GLY A 107 10.56 2.89 -1.29
N VAL A 108 10.99 3.45 -2.42
CA VAL A 108 12.22 4.26 -2.50
C VAL A 108 12.09 5.49 -1.59
N PRO A 109 12.99 5.70 -0.63
CA PRO A 109 12.98 6.88 0.21
C PRO A 109 13.36 8.11 -0.62
N LYS A 110 12.35 8.84 -1.09
CA LYS A 110 12.59 10.20 -1.59
C LYS A 110 12.77 11.14 -0.39
N PRO A 111 13.60 12.19 -0.51
CA PRO A 111 13.95 13.09 0.59
C PRO A 111 12.80 14.07 0.94
N THR A 112 11.58 13.56 1.07
CA THR A 112 10.41 14.33 1.52
C THR A 112 10.00 13.82 2.87
N SER A 113 9.76 14.74 3.80
CA SER A 113 9.26 14.43 5.14
C SER A 113 7.87 13.82 5.08
N TRP A 114 7.56 12.96 6.06
CA TRP A 114 6.21 12.50 6.31
C TRP A 114 5.37 13.61 6.92
N GLN A 115 4.05 13.56 6.74
CA GLN A 115 3.16 14.45 7.47
C GLN A 115 3.30 14.20 8.98
N PRO A 116 3.27 15.25 9.82
CA PRO A 116 3.37 15.09 11.25
C PRO A 116 2.29 14.16 11.80
N GLY A 117 2.69 13.22 12.65
CA GLY A 117 1.77 12.28 13.32
C GLY A 117 1.32 11.08 12.47
N VAL A 118 1.75 10.97 11.21
CA VAL A 118 1.43 9.79 10.38
C VAL A 118 2.15 8.57 10.95
N SER A 119 1.41 7.48 11.16
CA SER A 119 2.01 6.17 11.44
C SER A 119 2.31 5.42 10.14
N LEU A 120 3.38 4.61 10.15
CA LEU A 120 3.81 3.83 8.99
C LEU A 120 3.88 2.34 9.35
N GLN A 121 3.29 1.49 8.52
CA GLN A 121 3.58 0.05 8.55
C GLN A 121 4.08 -0.40 7.18
N ILE A 122 5.12 -1.24 7.18
CA ILE A 122 5.69 -1.88 6.00
C ILE A 122 5.62 -3.38 6.19
N HIS A 123 5.08 -4.09 5.21
CA HIS A 123 4.91 -5.54 5.22
C HIS A 123 5.48 -6.14 3.92
N HIS A 124 6.46 -7.03 4.00
CA HIS A 124 7.00 -7.73 2.83
C HIS A 124 7.71 -9.04 3.19
N SER A 125 7.91 -9.91 2.22
CA SER A 125 8.74 -11.11 2.39
C SER A 125 10.23 -10.76 2.39
N VAL A 126 11.04 -11.53 3.13
CA VAL A 126 12.48 -11.24 3.31
C VAL A 126 13.26 -11.29 1.99
N ASP A 127 12.89 -12.22 1.11
CA ASP A 127 13.57 -12.46 -0.19
C ASP A 127 12.68 -12.01 -1.37
N ASP A 128 11.77 -11.05 -1.16
CA ASP A 128 10.92 -10.51 -2.23
C ASP A 128 11.78 -9.85 -3.33
N PRO A 129 11.77 -10.38 -4.57
CA PRO A 129 12.64 -9.89 -5.64
C PRO A 129 12.29 -8.49 -6.14
N TRP A 130 11.12 -7.95 -5.80
CA TRP A 130 10.70 -6.61 -6.16
C TRP A 130 11.12 -5.53 -5.18
N ILE A 131 11.76 -5.92 -4.06
CA ILE A 131 12.16 -4.98 -3.01
C ILE A 131 13.65 -4.73 -3.09
N GLU A 132 14.02 -3.48 -3.27
CA GLU A 132 15.42 -3.05 -3.23
C GLU A 132 15.97 -3.22 -1.81
N GLN A 133 17.12 -3.88 -1.71
CA GLN A 133 17.78 -4.15 -0.43
C GLN A 133 18.06 -2.83 0.32
N GLY A 134 17.63 -2.77 1.58
CA GLY A 134 17.83 -1.61 2.45
C GLY A 134 16.80 -0.48 2.27
N ALA A 135 15.95 -0.54 1.24
CA ALA A 135 14.93 0.49 1.01
C ALA A 135 13.87 0.55 2.13
N PRO A 136 13.33 -0.57 2.64
CA PRO A 136 12.38 -0.54 3.76
C PRO A 136 12.98 0.08 5.03
N GLU A 137 14.22 -0.27 5.36
CA GLU A 137 14.92 0.25 6.54
C GLU A 137 15.18 1.76 6.42
N GLU A 138 15.56 2.24 5.23
CA GLU A 138 15.73 3.68 5.02
C GLU A 138 14.39 4.41 5.09
N LEU A 139 13.31 3.79 4.63
CA LEU A 139 11.98 4.37 4.74
C LEU A 139 11.56 4.50 6.21
N VAL A 140 11.82 3.49 7.04
CA VAL A 140 11.60 3.56 8.49
C VAL A 140 12.42 4.69 9.12
N ARG A 141 13.72 4.78 8.79
CA ARG A 141 14.57 5.87 9.28
C ARG A 141 14.06 7.25 8.83
N SER A 142 13.59 7.36 7.58
CA SER A 142 12.98 8.59 7.06
C SER A 142 11.73 8.99 7.83
N ALA A 143 10.84 8.05 8.11
CA ALA A 143 9.64 8.28 8.91
C ALA A 143 9.99 8.73 10.33
N ALA A 144 10.91 8.03 10.99
CA ALA A 144 11.35 8.36 12.34
C ALA A 144 11.97 9.77 12.44
N ARG A 145 12.75 10.19 11.43
CA ARG A 145 13.28 11.57 11.36
C ARG A 145 12.19 12.65 11.28
N SER A 146 11.01 12.29 10.76
CA SER A 146 9.84 13.18 10.72
C SER A 146 8.95 13.10 11.97
N GLY A 147 9.36 12.32 12.98
CA GLY A 147 8.56 12.09 14.18
C GLY A 147 7.40 11.10 13.98
N ALA A 148 7.35 10.40 12.87
CA ALA A 148 6.35 9.37 12.60
C ALA A 148 6.71 8.07 13.34
N GLN A 149 5.67 7.36 13.79
CA GLN A 149 5.84 5.99 14.29
C GLN A 149 5.91 5.04 13.09
N ALA A 150 6.94 4.20 13.05
CA ALA A 150 7.12 3.25 11.96
C ALA A 150 7.31 1.83 12.50
N ALA A 151 6.59 0.88 11.92
CA ALA A 151 6.73 -0.55 12.14
C ALA A 151 7.08 -1.25 10.83
N HIS A 152 8.08 -2.13 10.87
CA HIS A 152 8.53 -2.91 9.72
C HIS A 152 8.39 -4.40 10.03
N TYR A 153 7.56 -5.07 9.28
CA TYR A 153 7.26 -6.48 9.43
C TYR A 153 7.79 -7.26 8.24
N VAL A 154 8.76 -8.12 8.51
CA VAL A 154 9.37 -9.01 7.51
C VAL A 154 8.82 -10.41 7.70
N TYR A 155 8.43 -11.06 6.60
CA TYR A 155 7.87 -12.41 6.57
C TYR A 155 8.83 -13.37 5.88
N PRO A 156 8.84 -14.67 6.24
CA PRO A 156 9.71 -15.64 5.59
C PRO A 156 9.33 -15.86 4.12
N GLY A 157 10.31 -16.23 3.29
CA GLY A 157 10.12 -16.58 1.88
C GLY A 157 10.28 -15.42 0.92
N SER A 158 9.90 -15.66 -0.33
CA SER A 158 10.09 -14.74 -1.47
C SER A 158 8.80 -14.33 -2.18
N ALA A 159 7.64 -14.73 -1.65
CA ALA A 159 6.34 -14.41 -2.23
C ALA A 159 6.10 -12.90 -2.25
N HIS A 160 5.82 -12.33 -3.44
CA HIS A 160 5.65 -10.89 -3.57
C HIS A 160 4.32 -10.42 -2.98
N VAL A 161 3.20 -11.03 -3.37
CA VAL A 161 1.86 -10.63 -2.91
C VAL A 161 1.20 -11.80 -2.16
N PHE A 162 1.83 -12.28 -1.09
CA PHE A 162 1.33 -13.42 -0.32
C PHE A 162 -0.03 -13.19 0.35
N GLY A 163 -0.48 -11.94 0.44
CA GLY A 163 -1.78 -11.58 1.01
C GLY A 163 -2.96 -11.68 0.05
N ASP A 164 -2.72 -11.86 -1.26
CA ASP A 164 -3.75 -11.95 -2.28
C ASP A 164 -4.31 -13.38 -2.40
N PRO A 165 -5.59 -13.63 -2.00
CA PRO A 165 -6.15 -14.98 -2.01
C PRO A 165 -6.39 -15.54 -3.42
N THR A 166 -6.30 -14.72 -4.46
CA THR A 166 -6.41 -15.16 -5.87
C THR A 166 -5.06 -15.36 -6.55
N GLY A 167 -4.00 -14.89 -5.89
CA GLY A 167 -2.64 -14.94 -6.41
C GLY A 167 -1.99 -16.33 -6.24
N ARG A 168 -1.09 -16.67 -7.15
CA ARG A 168 -0.30 -17.92 -7.05
C ARG A 168 0.64 -17.97 -5.85
N ASP A 169 0.99 -16.80 -5.32
CA ASP A 169 1.95 -16.64 -4.22
C ASP A 169 1.22 -16.55 -2.86
N TYR A 170 -0.10 -16.82 -2.83
CA TYR A 170 -0.90 -16.74 -1.62
C TYR A 170 -0.41 -17.70 -0.53
N ASP A 171 -0.22 -17.17 0.66
CA ASP A 171 0.08 -17.93 1.87
C ASP A 171 -0.91 -17.53 2.97
N GLU A 172 -1.84 -18.42 3.29
CA GLU A 172 -2.91 -18.16 4.26
C GLU A 172 -2.38 -17.82 5.65
N ALA A 173 -1.31 -18.49 6.09
CA ALA A 173 -0.74 -18.28 7.42
C ALA A 173 -0.04 -16.91 7.51
N LEU A 174 0.73 -16.55 6.50
CA LEU A 174 1.40 -15.25 6.42
C LEU A 174 0.38 -14.12 6.23
N ALA A 175 -0.63 -14.32 5.39
CA ALA A 175 -1.72 -13.37 5.19
C ALA A 175 -2.48 -13.12 6.49
N SER A 176 -2.90 -14.17 7.21
CA SER A 176 -3.58 -14.07 8.49
C SER A 176 -2.75 -13.30 9.53
N LEU A 177 -1.45 -13.59 9.62
CA LEU A 177 -0.53 -12.88 10.51
C LEU A 177 -0.40 -11.39 10.13
N MET A 178 -0.28 -11.08 8.84
CA MET A 178 -0.21 -9.71 8.34
C MET A 178 -1.49 -8.94 8.72
N TRP A 179 -2.65 -9.49 8.41
CA TRP A 179 -3.93 -8.84 8.70
C TRP A 179 -4.17 -8.63 10.20
N SER A 180 -3.76 -9.59 11.05
CA SER A 180 -3.86 -9.43 12.51
C SER A 180 -3.05 -8.22 13.02
N ARG A 181 -1.87 -7.96 12.47
CA ARG A 181 -1.02 -6.80 12.78
C ARG A 181 -1.65 -5.50 12.30
N VAL A 182 -2.16 -5.50 11.07
CA VAL A 182 -2.82 -4.33 10.47
C VAL A 182 -4.05 -3.92 11.29
N PHE A 183 -5.00 -4.83 11.48
CA PHE A 183 -6.23 -4.51 12.20
C PHE A 183 -6.00 -4.27 13.70
N GLY A 184 -4.94 -4.83 14.28
CA GLY A 184 -4.50 -4.52 15.64
C GLY A 184 -4.10 -3.05 15.83
N SER A 185 -3.56 -2.41 14.78
CA SER A 185 -3.10 -1.02 14.80
C SER A 185 -4.18 0.01 14.44
N LEU A 186 -5.26 -0.40 13.79
CA LEU A 186 -6.35 0.47 13.34
C LEU A 186 -7.52 0.58 14.34
N ARG A 187 -7.34 0.10 15.55
CA ARG A 187 -8.34 0.12 16.63
C ARG A 187 -8.44 1.47 17.32
#